data_516bc99f4a3b0cd6fd371e5d03fc7ba0
#
_entry.id   516bc99f4a3b0cd6fd371e5d03fc7ba0
#
_cell.length_a   1.000
_cell.length_b   1.000
_cell.length_c   1.000
_cell.angle_alpha   90.00
_cell.angle_beta   90.00
_cell.angle_gamma   90.00
#
_symmetry.space_group_name_H-M   'P 1'
#
loop_
_entity.id
_entity.type
_entity.pdbx_description
1 polymer ?
#
loop_
_entity_poly.entity_id
_entity_poly.type
_entity_poly.pdbx_seq_one_letter_code
_entity_poly.pdbx_strand_id
1 'polypeptide(L)'
;MVVEEEAIPVKDAVRGACEMLGYDVYQVANEGKMVCVVSADEADAALAAMKANKYGVDAAIIGEVCKKPEDRGPRVSLRTGFGALRIMDMLVGEQLPRIC
;
A
#
# COMPACT_ATOMS: atom_id res chain seq x y z
N MET A 1 -6.34 10.26 0.47
CA MET A 1 -5.01 9.63 0.33
C MET A 1 -4.92 9.00 -1.03
N VAL A 2 -3.81 9.19 -1.72
CA VAL A 2 -3.52 8.53 -3.00
C VAL A 2 -2.29 7.66 -2.82
N VAL A 3 -2.42 6.39 -3.18
CA VAL A 3 -1.34 5.40 -3.14
C VAL A 3 -0.95 5.06 -4.58
N GLU A 4 0.34 5.01 -4.86
CA GLU A 4 0.87 4.68 -6.18
C GLU A 4 1.13 3.18 -6.26
N GLU A 5 0.43 2.49 -7.15
CA GLU A 5 0.53 1.03 -7.31
C GLU A 5 1.97 0.57 -7.54
N GLU A 6 2.68 1.25 -8.44
CA GLU A 6 4.05 0.89 -8.78
C GLU A 6 5.07 1.15 -7.67
N ALA A 7 4.72 2.00 -6.70
CA ALA A 7 5.58 2.31 -5.56
C ALA A 7 5.45 1.29 -4.42
N ILE A 8 4.40 0.48 -4.41
CA ILE A 8 4.21 -0.54 -3.37
C ILE A 8 5.16 -1.72 -3.64
N PRO A 9 6.09 -2.02 -2.73
CA PRO A 9 6.99 -3.15 -2.93
C PRO A 9 6.24 -4.48 -2.78
N VAL A 10 6.12 -5.21 -3.86
CA VAL A 10 5.53 -6.55 -3.90
C VAL A 10 6.51 -7.48 -4.59
N LYS A 11 6.86 -8.58 -3.93
CA LYS A 11 7.75 -9.58 -4.52
C LYS A 11 7.07 -10.25 -5.72
N ASP A 12 7.83 -10.51 -6.78
CA ASP A 12 7.31 -11.11 -8.02
C ASP A 12 6.61 -12.44 -7.78
N ALA A 13 7.15 -13.28 -6.90
CA ALA A 13 6.53 -14.55 -6.54
C ALA A 13 5.14 -14.36 -5.89
N VAL A 14 4.98 -13.35 -5.04
CA VAL A 14 3.70 -13.03 -4.39
C VAL A 14 2.71 -12.49 -5.43
N ARG A 15 3.14 -11.60 -6.30
CA ARG A 15 2.32 -11.04 -7.37
C ARG A 15 1.82 -12.16 -8.30
N GLY A 16 2.73 -13.04 -8.73
CA GLY A 16 2.38 -14.16 -9.59
C GLY A 16 1.40 -15.14 -8.94
N ALA A 17 1.59 -15.47 -7.67
CA ALA A 17 0.67 -16.34 -6.94
C ALA A 17 -0.74 -15.71 -6.81
N CYS A 18 -0.82 -14.43 -6.50
CA CYS A 18 -2.10 -13.72 -6.41
C CYS A 18 -2.81 -13.66 -7.76
N GLU A 19 -2.09 -13.43 -8.85
CA GLU A 19 -2.66 -13.44 -10.21
C GLU A 19 -3.23 -14.83 -10.56
N MET A 20 -2.50 -15.90 -10.26
CA MET A 20 -2.98 -17.26 -10.51
C MET A 20 -4.23 -17.62 -9.71
N LEU A 21 -4.33 -17.14 -8.47
CA LEU A 21 -5.44 -17.47 -7.58
C LEU A 21 -6.60 -16.47 -7.65
N GLY A 22 -6.46 -15.40 -8.42
CA GLY A 22 -7.47 -14.36 -8.52
C GLY A 22 -7.58 -13.51 -7.25
N TYR A 23 -6.51 -13.40 -6.47
CA TYR A 23 -6.49 -12.60 -5.25
C TYR A 23 -5.99 -11.18 -5.53
N ASP A 24 -6.58 -10.21 -4.82
CA ASP A 24 -6.03 -8.86 -4.78
C ASP A 24 -4.86 -8.84 -3.79
N VAL A 25 -3.67 -8.59 -4.29
CA VAL A 25 -2.42 -8.60 -3.49
C VAL A 25 -2.47 -7.61 -2.31
N TYR A 26 -3.21 -6.52 -2.45
CA TYR A 26 -3.34 -5.50 -1.39
C TYR A 26 -4.31 -5.89 -0.28
N GLN A 27 -5.09 -6.93 -0.51
CA GLN A 27 -6.08 -7.44 0.44
C GLN A 27 -5.63 -8.76 1.10
N VAL A 28 -4.48 -9.30 0.69
CA VAL A 28 -3.94 -10.52 1.29
C VAL A 28 -3.46 -10.20 2.71
N ALA A 29 -4.00 -10.92 3.69
CA ALA A 29 -3.58 -10.79 5.08
C ALA A 29 -2.11 -11.19 5.23
N ASN A 30 -1.34 -10.36 5.90
CA ASN A 30 0.07 -10.64 6.20
C ASN A 30 0.47 -9.88 7.47
N GLU A 31 1.58 -10.27 8.05
CA GLU A 31 2.15 -9.69 9.26
C GLU A 31 3.58 -9.17 8.99
N GLY A 32 4.11 -8.43 9.95
CA GLY A 32 5.47 -7.90 9.84
C GLY A 32 5.60 -6.72 8.88
N LYS A 33 4.49 -6.01 8.59
CA LYS A 33 4.47 -4.80 7.80
C LYS A 33 3.93 -3.62 8.59
N MET A 34 4.42 -2.44 8.26
CA MET A 34 4.02 -1.20 8.90
C MET A 34 3.79 -0.13 7.82
N VAL A 35 2.75 0.65 8.01
CA VAL A 35 2.49 1.85 7.22
C VAL A 35 2.58 3.05 8.15
N CYS A 36 3.39 4.03 7.78
CA CYS A 36 3.55 5.27 8.53
C CYS A 36 3.10 6.46 7.69
N VAL A 37 2.42 7.39 8.34
CA VAL A 37 2.10 8.71 7.76
C VAL A 37 2.93 9.74 8.50
N VAL A 38 3.75 10.46 7.78
CA VAL A 38 4.64 11.49 8.31
C VAL A 38 4.48 12.79 7.51
N SER A 39 4.98 13.90 8.05
CA SER A 39 5.00 15.16 7.30
C SER A 39 5.92 15.04 6.08
N ALA A 40 5.58 15.78 5.01
CA ALA A 40 6.30 15.69 3.74
C ALA A 40 7.79 16.06 3.88
N ASP A 41 8.12 17.03 4.72
CA ASP A 41 9.49 17.48 4.99
C ASP A 41 10.32 16.47 5.80
N GLU A 42 9.67 15.52 6.47
CA GLU A 42 10.34 14.45 7.23
C GLU A 42 10.33 13.10 6.52
N ALA A 43 9.65 12.99 5.38
CA ALA A 43 9.44 11.72 4.69
C ALA A 43 10.76 11.05 4.29
N ASP A 44 11.72 11.80 3.75
CA ASP A 44 13.03 11.24 3.33
C ASP A 44 13.85 10.76 4.53
N ALA A 45 13.83 11.50 5.64
CA ALA A 45 14.52 11.10 6.86
C ALA A 45 13.88 9.84 7.47
N ALA A 46 12.56 9.75 7.48
CA ALA A 46 11.84 8.57 7.95
C ALA A 46 12.15 7.34 7.08
N LEU A 47 12.16 7.51 5.76
CA LEU A 47 12.51 6.44 4.82
C LEU A 47 13.95 5.96 5.06
N ALA A 48 14.90 6.87 5.21
CA ALA A 48 16.29 6.53 5.47
C ALA A 48 16.44 5.74 6.80
N ALA A 49 15.74 6.13 7.84
CA ALA A 49 15.72 5.42 9.11
C ALA A 49 15.16 3.99 8.99
N MET A 50 14.08 3.82 8.23
CA MET A 50 13.51 2.51 7.95
C MET A 50 14.49 1.61 7.19
N LYS A 51 15.11 2.13 6.14
CA LYS A 51 16.07 1.38 5.31
C LYS A 51 17.36 1.02 6.05
N ALA A 52 17.71 1.75 7.08
CA ALA A 52 18.85 1.43 7.93
C ALA A 52 18.62 0.18 8.79
N ASN A 53 17.38 -0.23 8.99
CA ASN A 53 17.02 -1.44 9.70
C ASN A 53 17.02 -2.64 8.73
N LYS A 54 17.51 -3.79 9.19
CA LYS A 54 17.58 -5.01 8.36
C LYS A 54 16.24 -5.51 7.85
N TYR A 55 15.14 -5.15 8.50
CA TYR A 55 13.78 -5.52 8.09
C TYR A 55 13.13 -4.48 7.18
N GLY A 56 13.73 -3.29 7.07
CA GLY A 56 13.18 -2.18 6.31
C GLY A 56 13.90 -1.91 4.99
N VAL A 57 14.70 -2.84 4.49
CA VAL A 57 15.49 -2.64 3.25
C VAL A 57 14.63 -2.32 2.03
N ASP A 58 13.40 -2.85 1.99
CA ASP A 58 12.44 -2.62 0.90
C ASP A 58 11.44 -1.50 1.22
N ALA A 59 11.67 -0.73 2.28
CA ALA A 59 10.79 0.40 2.60
C ALA A 59 10.72 1.39 1.43
N ALA A 60 9.53 1.94 1.19
CA ALA A 60 9.29 2.86 0.09
C ALA A 60 8.24 3.90 0.47
N ILE A 61 8.33 5.07 -0.13
CA ILE A 61 7.25 6.06 -0.10
C ILE A 61 6.22 5.60 -1.14
N ILE A 62 5.04 5.23 -0.68
CA ILE A 62 4.02 4.61 -1.51
C ILE A 62 2.87 5.54 -1.90
N GLY A 63 2.83 6.74 -1.37
CA GLY A 63 1.75 7.68 -1.67
C GLY A 63 1.77 8.89 -0.76
N GLU A 64 0.70 9.66 -0.84
CA GLU A 64 0.56 10.88 -0.05
C GLU A 64 -0.87 11.12 0.44
N VAL A 65 -0.99 11.85 1.54
CA VAL A 65 -2.26 12.31 2.06
C VAL A 65 -2.61 13.63 1.41
N CYS A 66 -3.70 13.65 0.67
CA CYS A 66 -4.19 14.81 -0.05
C CYS A 66 -5.41 15.40 0.63
N LYS A 67 -5.72 16.66 0.29
CA LYS A 67 -6.95 17.30 0.74
C LYS A 67 -8.17 16.49 0.27
N LYS A 68 -9.12 16.31 1.16
CA LYS A 68 -10.38 15.63 0.87
C LYS A 68 -11.18 16.42 -0.17
N PRO A 69 -11.72 15.79 -1.22
CA PRO A 69 -12.68 16.44 -2.12
C PRO A 69 -13.92 16.93 -1.37
N GLU A 70 -14.44 18.09 -1.72
CA GLU A 70 -15.59 18.69 -1.02
C GLU A 70 -16.88 17.89 -1.20
N ASP A 71 -17.04 17.25 -2.35
CA ASP A 71 -18.24 16.50 -2.75
C ASP A 71 -18.26 15.03 -2.29
N ARG A 72 -17.20 14.56 -1.66
CA ARG A 72 -17.02 13.14 -1.32
C ARG A 72 -16.39 12.93 0.05
N GLY A 73 -16.70 11.78 0.65
CA GLY A 73 -16.11 11.38 1.93
C GLY A 73 -14.61 11.06 1.83
N PRO A 74 -13.96 10.85 2.98
CA PRO A 74 -12.57 10.43 3.02
C PRO A 74 -12.43 9.04 2.36
N ARG A 75 -11.37 8.86 1.59
CA ARG A 75 -11.11 7.60 0.89
C ARG A 75 -9.62 7.41 0.62
N VAL A 76 -9.27 6.17 0.38
CA VAL A 76 -7.96 5.77 -0.16
C VAL A 76 -8.16 5.42 -1.62
N SER A 77 -7.39 6.04 -2.49
CA SER A 77 -7.40 5.74 -3.93
C SER A 77 -6.05 5.15 -4.32
N LEU A 78 -6.08 4.14 -5.18
CA LEU A 78 -4.90 3.55 -5.78
C LEU A 78 -4.76 4.10 -7.20
N ARG A 79 -3.61 4.71 -7.50
CA ARG A 79 -3.29 5.08 -8.88
C ARG A 79 -2.58 3.91 -9.53
N THR A 80 -3.19 3.35 -10.57
CA THR A 80 -2.62 2.21 -11.30
C THR A 80 -1.46 2.65 -12.19
N GLY A 81 -0.63 1.71 -12.63
CA GLY A 81 0.47 1.99 -13.55
C GLY A 81 0.05 2.63 -14.87
N PHE A 82 -1.22 2.54 -15.24
CA PHE A 82 -1.80 3.20 -16.42
C PHE A 82 -2.37 4.59 -16.11
N GLY A 83 -2.22 5.10 -14.89
CA GLY A 83 -2.71 6.41 -14.49
C GLY A 83 -4.17 6.46 -14.05
N ALA A 84 -4.89 5.36 -14.09
CA ALA A 84 -6.26 5.29 -13.60
C ALA A 84 -6.31 5.29 -12.08
N LEU A 85 -7.34 5.90 -11.50
CA LEU A 85 -7.60 5.87 -10.07
C LEU A 85 -8.71 4.87 -9.77
N ARG A 86 -8.47 3.97 -8.82
CA ARG A 86 -9.52 3.12 -8.26
C ARG A 86 -9.60 3.30 -6.75
N ILE A 87 -10.79 3.17 -6.18
CA ILE A 87 -10.99 3.26 -4.75
C ILE A 87 -10.53 1.95 -4.10
N MET A 88 -9.72 2.05 -3.05
CA MET A 88 -9.39 0.91 -2.21
C MET A 88 -10.45 0.81 -1.12
N ASP A 89 -11.36 -0.12 -1.30
CA ASP A 89 -12.41 -0.40 -0.33
C ASP A 89 -11.97 -1.43 0.71
N MET A 90 -12.74 -1.52 1.79
CA MET A 90 -12.55 -2.61 2.74
C MET A 90 -12.89 -3.93 2.09
N LEU A 91 -12.13 -4.97 2.44
CA LEU A 91 -12.38 -6.31 1.93
C LEU A 91 -13.77 -6.81 2.36
N VAL A 92 -14.55 -7.26 1.40
CA VAL A 92 -15.82 -7.95 1.63
C VAL A 92 -15.57 -9.45 1.55
N GLY A 93 -15.60 -10.13 2.68
CA GLY A 93 -15.21 -11.53 2.78
C GLY A 93 -13.69 -11.69 3.00
N GLU A 94 -13.23 -12.92 3.01
CA GLU A 94 -11.82 -13.25 3.23
C GLU A 94 -11.24 -14.01 2.04
N GLN A 95 -10.09 -13.57 1.53
CA GLN A 95 -9.35 -14.29 0.50
C GLN A 95 -8.61 -15.49 1.09
N LEU A 96 -8.03 -15.30 2.27
CA LEU A 96 -7.26 -16.29 3.01
C LEU A 96 -7.64 -16.25 4.48
N PRO A 97 -7.53 -17.39 5.21
CA PRO A 97 -7.71 -17.40 6.66
C PRO A 97 -6.75 -16.40 7.33
N ARG A 98 -7.25 -15.68 8.33
CA ARG A 98 -6.44 -14.77 9.13
C ARG A 98 -5.78 -15.53 10.27
N ILE A 99 -4.56 -15.10 10.59
CA ILE A 99 -3.80 -15.70 11.70
C ILE A 99 -4.28 -15.13 13.04
N CYS A 100 -4.77 -13.92 13.05
CA CYS A 100 -5.26 -13.25 14.25
C CYS A 100 -6.63 -12.62 14.08
#